data_85c80b2f4cb0290e6b065e4bb0a2ef1a
#
_entry.id   85c80b2f4cb0290e6b065e4bb0a2ef1a
#
_cell.length_a   1.000
_cell.length_b   1.000
_cell.length_c   1.000
_cell.angle_alpha   90.00
_cell.angle_beta   90.00
_cell.angle_gamma   90.00
#
_symmetry.space_group_name_H-M   'P 1'
#
loop_
_entity.id
_entity.type
_entity.pdbx_description
1 polymer ?
#
loop_
_entity_poly.entity_id
_entity_poly.type
_entity_poly.pdbx_seq_one_letter_code
_entity_poly.pdbx_strand_id
1 'polypeptide(L)'
;MGILELCDPDVAALRVEGSVADAIRLMLDRHVGAVGVVDSEGRVAGIFTERDVLRKLALTRRDPEATPVRELMTTPVELATTSTTPGEALAIMLERHFRHLPVVDNSSKLLGMLSIRNLLEQRIGDLNQELDSLEQYVTNDGPGG
;
A
#
# COMPACT_ATOMS: atom_id res chain seq x y z
N MET A 1 4.63 -9.61 13.93
CA MET A 1 3.54 -8.74 13.45
C MET A 1 3.15 -9.17 12.05
N GLY A 2 1.87 -9.44 11.85
CA GLY A 2 1.35 -9.83 10.55
C GLY A 2 1.27 -8.65 9.59
N ILE A 3 1.27 -8.94 8.30
CA ILE A 3 1.28 -7.90 7.27
C ILE A 3 0.03 -7.00 7.32
N LEU A 4 -1.13 -7.55 7.70
CA LEU A 4 -2.37 -6.76 7.82
C LEU A 4 -2.28 -5.67 8.88
N GLU A 5 -1.54 -5.91 9.95
CA GLU A 5 -1.35 -4.91 11.01
C GLU A 5 -0.54 -3.70 10.53
N LEU A 6 0.23 -3.88 9.46
CA LEU A 6 1.02 -2.81 8.86
C LEU A 6 0.25 -2.01 7.81
N CYS A 7 -0.90 -2.51 7.37
CA CYS A 7 -1.73 -1.81 6.40
C CYS A 7 -2.43 -0.61 7.06
N ASP A 8 -2.84 0.34 6.23
CA ASP A 8 -3.64 1.45 6.71
C ASP A 8 -4.94 0.91 7.34
N PRO A 9 -5.44 1.54 8.42
CA PRO A 9 -6.61 1.03 9.14
C PRO A 9 -7.86 0.91 8.28
N ASP A 10 -8.05 1.83 7.34
CA ASP A 10 -9.19 1.83 6.43
C ASP A 10 -8.72 1.49 5.03
N VAL A 11 -9.34 0.48 4.45
CA VAL A 11 -9.05 0.11 3.07
C VAL A 11 -9.72 1.09 2.13
N ALA A 12 -8.92 1.82 1.37
CA ALA A 12 -9.44 2.68 0.32
C ALA A 12 -9.68 1.84 -0.93
N ALA A 13 -10.93 1.64 -1.27
CA ALA A 13 -11.32 0.80 -2.41
C ALA A 13 -12.45 1.43 -3.21
N LEU A 14 -12.42 1.19 -4.51
CA LEU A 14 -13.40 1.71 -5.45
C LEU A 14 -13.78 0.60 -6.43
N ARG A 15 -15.04 0.60 -6.84
CA ARG A 15 -15.50 -0.35 -7.85
C ARG A 15 -14.97 0.03 -9.24
N VAL A 16 -14.81 -0.95 -10.09
CA VAL A 16 -14.29 -0.74 -11.47
C VAL A 16 -15.15 0.25 -12.28
N GLU A 17 -16.43 0.38 -11.95
CA GLU A 17 -17.34 1.32 -12.60
C GLU A 17 -17.22 2.76 -12.08
N GLY A 18 -16.53 2.94 -10.95
CA GLY A 18 -16.33 4.27 -10.37
C GLY A 18 -15.48 5.14 -11.27
N SER A 19 -15.60 6.46 -11.10
CA SER A 19 -14.85 7.41 -11.93
C SER A 19 -13.44 7.64 -11.40
N VAL A 20 -12.56 8.11 -12.28
CA VAL A 20 -11.23 8.58 -11.89
C VAL A 20 -11.33 9.68 -10.86
N ALA A 21 -12.31 10.58 -11.00
CA ALA A 21 -12.53 11.66 -10.03
C ALA A 21 -12.88 11.11 -8.64
N ASP A 22 -13.71 10.07 -8.56
CA ASP A 22 -14.03 9.42 -7.29
C ASP A 22 -12.78 8.82 -6.64
N ALA A 23 -11.92 8.20 -7.43
CA ALA A 23 -10.66 7.65 -6.93
C ALA A 23 -9.76 8.75 -6.37
N ILE A 24 -9.65 9.87 -7.07
CA ILE A 24 -8.85 11.02 -6.61
C ILE A 24 -9.43 11.59 -5.31
N ARG A 25 -10.75 11.76 -5.22
CA ARG A 25 -11.40 12.24 -3.99
C ARG A 25 -11.11 11.31 -2.82
N LEU A 26 -11.19 10.00 -3.06
CA LEU A 26 -10.91 9.01 -2.02
C LEU A 26 -9.47 9.10 -1.53
N MET A 27 -8.51 9.26 -2.44
CA MET A 27 -7.11 9.44 -2.06
C MET A 27 -6.91 10.71 -1.23
N LEU A 28 -7.53 11.81 -1.64
CA LEU A 28 -7.43 13.08 -0.91
C LEU A 28 -8.08 13.02 0.46
N ASP A 29 -9.29 12.45 0.54
CA ASP A 29 -10.04 12.35 1.79
C ASP A 29 -9.36 11.44 2.82
N ARG A 30 -8.76 10.37 2.36
CA ARG A 30 -8.09 9.36 3.20
C ARG A 30 -6.60 9.64 3.40
N HIS A 31 -6.03 10.63 2.74
CA HIS A 31 -4.60 10.94 2.76
C HIS A 31 -3.74 9.72 2.38
N VAL A 32 -4.16 9.02 1.34
CA VAL A 32 -3.44 7.85 0.83
C VAL A 32 -3.00 8.08 -0.60
N GLY A 33 -1.94 7.40 -1.02
CA GLY A 33 -1.40 7.53 -2.37
C GLY A 33 -1.89 6.49 -3.36
N ALA A 34 -2.80 5.62 -2.93
CA ALA A 34 -3.32 4.54 -3.77
C ALA A 34 -4.68 4.08 -3.28
N VAL A 35 -5.51 3.64 -4.22
CA VAL A 35 -6.77 2.97 -3.92
C VAL A 35 -6.81 1.63 -4.65
N GLY A 36 -7.42 0.62 -4.02
CA GLY A 36 -7.68 -0.64 -4.67
C GLY A 36 -8.90 -0.51 -5.57
N VAL A 37 -8.82 -1.10 -6.75
CA VAL A 37 -9.96 -1.15 -7.66
C VAL A 37 -10.48 -2.57 -7.66
N VAL A 38 -11.74 -2.74 -7.31
CA VAL A 38 -12.32 -4.06 -7.08
C VAL A 38 -13.52 -4.31 -7.99
N ASP A 39 -13.79 -5.59 -8.25
CA ASP A 39 -14.97 -6.01 -9.00
C ASP A 39 -16.20 -6.11 -8.09
N SER A 40 -17.31 -6.60 -8.63
CA SER A 40 -18.57 -6.74 -7.89
C SER A 40 -18.50 -7.69 -6.70
N GLU A 41 -17.50 -8.55 -6.67
CA GLU A 41 -17.30 -9.53 -5.58
C GLU A 41 -16.22 -9.08 -4.59
N GLY A 42 -15.68 -7.88 -4.77
CA GLY A 42 -14.61 -7.35 -3.90
C GLY A 42 -13.22 -7.85 -4.22
N ARG A 43 -13.06 -8.56 -5.34
CA ARG A 43 -11.75 -9.03 -5.79
C ARG A 43 -10.98 -7.92 -6.46
N VAL A 44 -9.67 -7.91 -6.24
CA VAL A 44 -8.80 -6.86 -6.80
C VAL A 44 -8.72 -7.01 -8.32
N ALA A 45 -9.12 -5.97 -9.02
CA ALA A 45 -9.00 -5.85 -10.47
C ALA A 45 -7.77 -5.04 -10.86
N GLY A 46 -7.36 -4.09 -10.04
CA GLY A 46 -6.23 -3.24 -10.29
C GLY A 46 -5.97 -2.31 -9.12
N ILE A 47 -5.08 -1.36 -9.35
CA ILE A 47 -4.75 -0.31 -8.39
C ILE A 47 -4.71 1.02 -9.13
N PHE A 48 -5.16 2.09 -8.47
CA PHE A 48 -5.06 3.44 -9.01
C PHE A 48 -4.29 4.31 -8.03
N THR A 49 -3.22 4.96 -8.51
CA THR A 49 -2.25 5.64 -7.66
C THR A 49 -2.07 7.10 -8.09
N GLU A 50 -1.42 7.90 -7.23
CA GLU A 50 -1.01 9.26 -7.57
C GLU A 50 -0.13 9.26 -8.83
N ARG A 51 0.70 8.26 -9.00
CA ARG A 51 1.53 8.12 -10.19
C ARG A 51 0.70 7.93 -11.45
N ASP A 52 -0.40 7.18 -11.36
CA ASP A 52 -1.34 7.03 -12.48
C ASP A 52 -1.99 8.36 -12.86
N VAL A 53 -2.31 9.20 -11.89
CA VAL A 53 -2.83 10.55 -12.15
C VAL A 53 -1.82 11.34 -12.97
N LEU A 54 -0.56 11.34 -12.55
CA LEU A 54 0.48 12.08 -13.26
C LEU A 54 0.77 11.51 -14.64
N ARG A 55 0.83 10.20 -14.78
CA ARG A 55 1.24 9.56 -16.03
C ARG A 55 0.13 9.40 -17.05
N LYS A 56 -1.11 9.22 -16.59
CA LYS A 56 -2.20 8.81 -17.47
C LYS A 56 -3.32 9.84 -17.58
N LEU A 57 -3.36 10.82 -16.67
CA LEU A 57 -4.44 11.81 -16.65
C LEU A 57 -3.95 13.24 -16.85
N ALA A 58 -2.87 13.66 -16.16
CA ALA A 58 -2.50 15.07 -16.00
C ALA A 58 -2.29 15.82 -17.31
N LEU A 59 -1.72 15.19 -18.33
CA LEU A 59 -1.47 15.83 -19.62
C LEU A 59 -2.45 15.40 -20.71
N THR A 60 -3.53 14.72 -20.33
CA THR A 60 -4.57 14.32 -21.26
C THR A 60 -5.71 15.31 -21.16
N ARG A 61 -6.65 15.25 -22.12
CA ARG A 61 -7.87 16.04 -22.08
C ARG A 61 -9.05 15.23 -21.56
N ARG A 62 -8.78 14.11 -20.92
CA ARG A 62 -9.84 13.25 -20.38
C ARG A 62 -10.48 13.92 -19.16
N ASP A 63 -11.79 13.83 -19.12
CA ASP A 63 -12.56 14.32 -17.98
C ASP A 63 -12.55 13.27 -16.87
N PRO A 64 -11.96 13.57 -15.70
CA PRO A 64 -11.93 12.60 -14.60
C PRO A 64 -13.31 12.14 -14.15
N GLU A 65 -14.32 13.02 -14.24
CA GLU A 65 -15.70 12.68 -13.86
C GLU A 65 -16.35 11.69 -14.83
N ALA A 66 -15.94 11.71 -16.10
CA ALA A 66 -16.53 10.89 -17.14
C ALA A 66 -15.71 9.66 -17.48
N THR A 67 -14.53 9.53 -16.89
CA THR A 67 -13.62 8.40 -17.18
C THR A 67 -13.74 7.33 -16.11
N PRO A 68 -14.14 6.10 -16.45
CA PRO A 68 -14.12 5.00 -15.48
C PRO A 68 -12.70 4.69 -15.03
N VAL A 69 -12.54 4.41 -13.74
CA VAL A 69 -11.21 4.14 -13.18
C VAL A 69 -10.54 2.93 -13.83
N ARG A 70 -11.33 1.94 -14.28
CA ARG A 70 -10.77 0.76 -14.96
C ARG A 70 -9.97 1.09 -16.20
N GLU A 71 -10.22 2.24 -16.83
CA GLU A 71 -9.49 2.63 -18.04
C GLU A 71 -8.09 3.16 -17.74
N LEU A 72 -7.87 3.68 -16.55
CA LEU A 72 -6.58 4.26 -16.17
C LEU A 72 -5.86 3.51 -15.04
N MET A 73 -6.52 2.56 -14.41
CA MET A 73 -5.88 1.79 -13.34
C MET A 73 -4.68 1.00 -13.86
N THR A 74 -3.77 0.67 -12.95
CA THR A 74 -2.66 -0.23 -13.24
C THR A 74 -3.13 -1.67 -13.03
N THR A 75 -2.96 -2.50 -14.04
CA THR A 75 -3.28 -3.92 -14.02
C THR A 75 -2.42 -4.65 -15.05
N PRO A 76 -1.97 -5.89 -14.80
CA PRO A 76 -2.09 -6.61 -13.54
C PRO A 76 -1.25 -5.98 -12.44
N VAL A 77 -1.58 -6.28 -11.18
CA VAL A 77 -0.82 -5.81 -10.03
C VAL A 77 -0.24 -6.99 -9.27
N GLU A 78 0.90 -6.75 -8.62
CA GLU A 78 1.42 -7.70 -7.65
C GLU A 78 0.56 -7.64 -6.40
N LEU A 79 0.30 -8.79 -5.81
CA LEU A 79 -0.54 -8.94 -4.62
C LEU A 79 0.26 -9.57 -3.50
N ALA A 80 -0.10 -9.26 -2.27
CA ALA A 80 0.37 -9.97 -1.10
C ALA A 80 -0.80 -10.72 -0.48
N THR A 81 -0.52 -11.75 0.27
CA THR A 81 -1.51 -12.47 1.07
C THR A 81 -1.22 -12.26 2.55
N THR A 82 -2.10 -12.76 3.41
CA THR A 82 -1.90 -12.65 4.85
C THR A 82 -0.67 -13.42 5.33
N SER A 83 -0.16 -14.36 4.53
CA SER A 83 1.05 -15.12 4.85
C SER A 83 2.33 -14.50 4.30
N THR A 84 2.23 -13.45 3.47
CA THR A 84 3.41 -12.73 2.98
C THR A 84 4.08 -12.02 4.15
N THR A 85 5.38 -12.19 4.30
CA THR A 85 6.12 -11.49 5.36
C THR A 85 6.41 -10.05 4.96
N PRO A 86 6.62 -9.15 5.94
CA PRO A 86 7.03 -7.78 5.62
C PRO A 86 8.30 -7.71 4.76
N GLY A 87 9.26 -8.59 5.00
CA GLY A 87 10.48 -8.65 4.19
C GLY A 87 10.21 -9.04 2.74
N GLU A 88 9.35 -10.04 2.54
CA GLU A 88 8.94 -10.45 1.19
C GLU A 88 8.20 -9.34 0.47
N ALA A 89 7.29 -8.66 1.17
CA ALA A 89 6.54 -7.53 0.59
C ALA A 89 7.47 -6.40 0.17
N LEU A 90 8.42 -6.05 1.02
CA LEU A 90 9.41 -5.01 0.71
C LEU A 90 10.25 -5.40 -0.51
N ALA A 91 10.67 -6.65 -0.60
CA ALA A 91 11.43 -7.15 -1.73
C ALA A 91 10.64 -7.02 -3.05
N ILE A 92 9.36 -7.37 -3.03
CA ILE A 92 8.48 -7.22 -4.20
C ILE A 92 8.40 -5.75 -4.63
N MET A 93 8.19 -4.86 -3.68
CA MET A 93 8.07 -3.43 -3.97
C MET A 93 9.35 -2.86 -4.56
N LEU A 94 10.50 -3.23 -4.00
CA LEU A 94 11.79 -2.74 -4.48
C LEU A 94 12.14 -3.32 -5.84
N GLU A 95 11.92 -4.60 -6.05
CA GLU A 95 12.23 -5.28 -7.31
C GLU A 95 11.34 -4.78 -8.44
N ARG A 96 10.04 -4.62 -8.18
CA ARG A 96 9.05 -4.23 -9.17
C ARG A 96 8.79 -2.74 -9.25
N HIS A 97 9.41 -1.95 -8.39
CA HIS A 97 9.24 -0.48 -8.31
C HIS A 97 7.80 -0.06 -8.00
N PHE A 98 7.08 -0.86 -7.23
CA PHE A 98 5.78 -0.51 -6.68
C PHE A 98 5.94 0.08 -5.29
N ARG A 99 5.11 1.07 -4.97
CA ARG A 99 5.10 1.67 -3.62
C ARG A 99 3.92 1.21 -2.80
N HIS A 100 3.00 0.49 -3.41
CA HIS A 100 1.78 -0.01 -2.79
C HIS A 100 1.54 -1.42 -3.23
N LEU A 101 1.03 -2.24 -2.32
CA LEU A 101 0.79 -3.65 -2.56
C LEU A 101 -0.54 -4.03 -1.91
N PRO A 102 -1.56 -4.39 -2.71
CA PRO A 102 -2.80 -4.87 -2.12
C PRO A 102 -2.60 -6.20 -1.40
N VAL A 103 -3.19 -6.33 -0.23
CA VAL A 103 -3.20 -7.57 0.54
C VAL A 103 -4.57 -8.21 0.37
N VAL A 104 -4.59 -9.46 -0.06
CA VAL A 104 -5.82 -10.17 -0.40
C VAL A 104 -5.94 -11.48 0.38
N ASP A 105 -7.18 -11.99 0.47
CA ASP A 105 -7.43 -13.33 1.00
C ASP A 105 -7.29 -14.40 -0.10
N ASN A 106 -7.63 -15.64 0.24
CA ASN A 106 -7.51 -16.76 -0.69
C ASN A 106 -8.45 -16.66 -1.91
N SER A 107 -9.45 -15.79 -1.83
CA SER A 107 -10.39 -15.54 -2.94
C SER A 107 -10.06 -14.27 -3.71
N SER A 108 -8.89 -13.71 -3.49
CA SER A 108 -8.41 -12.45 -4.10
C SER A 108 -9.21 -11.22 -3.68
N LYS A 109 -9.96 -11.31 -2.60
CA LYS A 109 -10.68 -10.16 -2.03
C LYS A 109 -9.72 -9.24 -1.30
N LEU A 110 -9.90 -7.96 -1.49
CA LEU A 110 -9.04 -6.93 -0.89
C LEU A 110 -9.27 -6.87 0.63
N LEU A 111 -8.19 -7.07 1.38
CA LEU A 111 -8.19 -6.98 2.84
C LEU A 111 -7.51 -5.71 3.35
N GLY A 112 -6.52 -5.22 2.64
CA GLY A 112 -5.78 -4.04 3.05
C GLY A 112 -4.87 -3.54 1.94
N MET A 113 -4.33 -2.35 2.14
CA MET A 113 -3.35 -1.76 1.23
C MET A 113 -2.07 -1.50 2.01
N LEU A 114 -0.99 -2.10 1.58
CA LEU A 114 0.31 -1.93 2.21
C LEU A 114 1.10 -0.89 1.42
N SER A 115 1.65 0.10 2.11
CA SER A 115 2.53 1.09 1.48
C SER A 115 3.98 0.83 1.87
N ILE A 116 4.90 1.22 0.99
CA ILE A 116 6.33 1.15 1.30
C ILE A 116 6.66 2.00 2.52
N ARG A 117 5.94 3.11 2.70
CA ARG A 117 6.11 3.98 3.87
C ARG A 117 5.83 3.22 5.17
N ASN A 118 4.74 2.46 5.21
CA ASN A 118 4.38 1.67 6.40
C ASN A 118 5.46 0.63 6.72
N LEU A 119 6.01 -0.02 5.69
CA LEU A 119 7.09 -0.98 5.88
C LEU A 119 8.36 -0.34 6.40
N LEU A 120 8.71 0.81 5.86
CA LEU A 120 9.91 1.54 6.28
C LEU A 120 9.78 2.07 7.70
N GLU A 121 8.61 2.60 8.07
CA GLU A 121 8.34 3.05 9.43
C GLU A 121 8.48 1.89 10.43
N GLN A 122 7.95 0.72 10.08
CA GLN A 122 8.10 -0.49 10.88
C GLN A 122 9.57 -0.86 11.04
N ARG A 123 10.34 -0.86 9.96
CA ARG A 123 11.76 -1.23 9.97
C ARG A 123 12.58 -0.27 10.82
N ILE A 124 12.30 1.02 10.70
CA ILE A 124 12.97 2.05 11.52
C ILE A 124 12.65 1.84 12.99
N GLY A 125 11.39 1.56 13.32
CA GLY A 125 11.00 1.27 14.70
C GLY A 125 11.74 0.06 15.27
N ASP A 126 11.83 -1.02 14.51
CA ASP A 126 12.56 -2.23 14.92
C ASP A 126 14.02 -1.93 15.17
N LEU A 127 14.67 -1.18 14.26
CA LEU A 127 16.08 -0.81 14.41
C LEU A 127 16.31 0.07 15.65
N ASN A 128 15.40 1.00 15.93
CA ASN A 128 15.49 1.82 17.14
C ASN A 128 15.36 0.98 18.40
N GLN A 129 14.49 -0.01 18.43
CA GLN A 129 14.37 -0.93 19.54
C GLN A 129 15.64 -1.75 19.74
N GLU A 130 16.26 -2.23 18.67
CA GLU A 130 17.53 -2.95 18.73
C GLU A 130 18.62 -2.05 19.32
N LEU A 131 18.71 -0.80 18.90
CA LEU A 131 19.68 0.15 19.42
C LEU A 131 19.47 0.42 20.90
N ASP A 132 18.22 0.64 21.32
CA ASP A 132 17.90 0.85 22.74
C ASP A 132 18.28 -0.35 23.58
N SER A 133 18.02 -1.56 23.10
CA SER A 133 18.39 -2.79 23.78
C SER A 133 19.90 -2.93 23.94
N LEU A 134 20.65 -2.58 22.88
CA LEU A 134 22.11 -2.61 22.93
C LEU A 134 22.64 -1.55 23.89
N GLU A 135 22.09 -0.35 23.90
CA GLU A 135 22.48 0.70 24.83
C GLU A 135 22.23 0.28 26.28
N GLN A 136 21.09 -0.32 26.55
CA GLN A 136 20.79 -0.83 27.90
C GLN A 136 21.78 -1.94 28.30
N TYR A 137 22.11 -2.83 27.39
CA TYR A 137 23.07 -3.89 27.65
C TYR A 137 24.44 -3.32 27.99
N VAL A 138 24.92 -2.37 27.18
CA VAL A 138 26.22 -1.73 27.41
C VAL A 138 26.23 -0.95 28.73
N THR A 139 25.15 -0.26 29.05
CA THR A 139 25.05 0.52 30.28
C THR A 139 25.08 -0.42 31.49
N ASN A 140 24.38 -1.54 31.45
CA ASN A 140 24.31 -2.51 32.55
C ASN A 140 25.62 -3.28 32.74
N ASP A 141 26.32 -3.56 31.65
CA ASP A 141 27.60 -4.31 31.67
C ASP A 141 28.81 -3.39 31.54
N GLY A 142 28.63 -2.09 31.65
CA GLY A 142 29.69 -1.11 31.49
C GLY A 142 30.71 -1.14 32.64
N PRO A 143 31.77 -0.35 32.53
CA PRO A 143 32.86 -0.40 33.51
C PRO A 143 32.43 -0.09 34.95
N GLY A 144 31.33 0.59 35.11
CA GLY A 144 30.80 0.85 36.44
C GLY A 144 29.85 -0.23 36.95
N GLY A 145 29.57 -1.17 36.09
CA GLY A 145 28.61 -2.22 36.43
C GLY A 145 29.27 -3.50 36.82
#